data_68b2438b114841046d10ff9aece5ca64
#
_entry.id   68b2438b114841046d10ff9aece5ca64
#
_cell.length_a   1.000
_cell.length_b   1.000
_cell.length_c   1.000
_cell.angle_alpha   90.00
_cell.angle_beta   90.00
_cell.angle_gamma   90.00
#
_symmetry.space_group_name_H-M   'P 1'
#
loop_
_entity.id
_entity.type
_entity.pdbx_description
1 polymer ?
#
loop_
_entity_poly.entity_id
_entity_poly.type
_entity_poly.pdbx_seq_one_letter_code
_entity_poly.pdbx_strand_id
1 'polypeptide(L)'
;MKYIYYFLLVLWFIPASAQKSETARYLESIGLVNIAEADSSIIVDLMYTRADNFTGKVLYEDLHEAYLHPDAMKGLLLAQQELKKRYPGRRLIVYDAARPMSVQQKMWNV
;
A
#
# COMPACT_ATOMS: atom_id res chain seq x y z
N MET A 1 7.39 -21.72 41.17
CA MET A 1 6.92 -22.07 39.83
C MET A 1 5.77 -21.20 39.32
N LYS A 2 5.49 -20.12 40.05
CA LYS A 2 4.49 -19.14 39.62
C LYS A 2 4.96 -18.23 38.46
N TYR A 3 6.23 -18.32 38.07
CA TYR A 3 6.84 -17.38 37.13
C TYR A 3 6.79 -17.83 35.67
N ILE A 4 6.44 -19.08 35.39
CA ILE A 4 6.45 -19.67 34.05
C ILE A 4 5.21 -19.27 33.25
N TYR A 5 4.13 -18.87 33.92
CA TYR A 5 2.85 -18.57 33.25
C TYR A 5 2.79 -17.20 32.58
N TYR A 6 3.71 -16.29 32.88
CA TYR A 6 3.69 -14.94 32.33
C TYR A 6 4.37 -14.83 30.97
N PHE A 7 5.21 -15.79 30.60
CA PHE A 7 5.93 -15.78 29.34
C PHE A 7 5.08 -16.15 28.12
N LEU A 8 4.00 -16.87 28.30
CA LEU A 8 3.16 -17.36 27.20
C LEU A 8 2.20 -16.33 26.63
N LEU A 9 1.91 -15.26 27.37
CA LEU A 9 0.97 -14.22 26.94
C LEU A 9 1.58 -13.19 25.97
N VAL A 10 2.91 -13.04 25.96
CA VAL A 10 3.60 -12.04 25.14
C VAL A 10 3.78 -12.48 23.70
N LEU A 11 3.78 -13.80 23.44
CA LEU A 11 4.05 -14.37 22.11
C LEU A 11 2.87 -14.34 21.14
N TRP A 12 1.67 -13.99 21.60
CA TRP A 12 0.45 -14.07 20.80
C TRP A 12 -0.04 -12.72 20.28
N PHE A 13 0.66 -11.64 20.56
CA PHE A 13 0.25 -10.31 20.13
C PHE A 13 0.86 -9.95 18.79
N ILE A 14 0.29 -10.49 17.70
CA ILE A 14 0.59 -10.04 16.34
C ILE A 14 -0.53 -9.09 15.93
N PRO A 15 -0.26 -7.79 15.69
CA PRO A 15 -1.29 -6.87 15.24
C PRO A 15 -1.89 -7.36 13.93
N ALA A 16 -3.21 -7.42 13.83
CA ALA A 16 -3.93 -7.80 12.61
C ALA A 16 -3.55 -6.91 11.40
N SER A 17 -3.09 -5.67 11.66
CA SER A 17 -2.61 -4.73 10.64
C SER A 17 -1.31 -5.16 9.95
N ALA A 18 -0.58 -6.17 10.47
CA ALA A 18 0.66 -6.67 9.86
C ALA A 18 0.42 -7.68 8.74
N GLN A 19 -0.82 -8.14 8.53
CA GLN A 19 -1.14 -9.15 7.52
C GLN A 19 -1.54 -8.48 6.21
N LYS A 20 -0.82 -8.83 5.14
CA LYS A 20 -1.19 -8.42 3.78
C LYS A 20 -2.38 -9.24 3.28
N SER A 21 -3.25 -8.61 2.49
CA SER A 21 -4.37 -9.29 1.85
C SER A 21 -3.90 -10.30 0.80
N GLU A 22 -4.81 -11.16 0.35
CA GLU A 22 -4.53 -12.07 -0.77
C GLU A 22 -4.18 -11.31 -2.04
N THR A 23 -4.87 -10.21 -2.33
CA THR A 23 -4.59 -9.37 -3.48
C THR A 23 -3.19 -8.79 -3.40
N ALA A 24 -2.77 -8.27 -2.25
CA ALA A 24 -1.42 -7.75 -2.05
C ALA A 24 -0.36 -8.85 -2.28
N ARG A 25 -0.57 -10.02 -1.70
CA ARG A 25 0.35 -11.16 -1.90
C ARG A 25 0.43 -11.61 -3.35
N TYR A 26 -0.71 -11.61 -4.05
CA TYR A 26 -0.74 -11.93 -5.48
C TYR A 26 0.08 -10.92 -6.29
N LEU A 27 -0.11 -9.61 -6.07
CA LEU A 27 0.63 -8.57 -6.77
C LEU A 27 2.14 -8.68 -6.53
N GLU A 28 2.55 -8.99 -5.30
CA GLU A 28 3.97 -9.25 -5.00
C GLU A 28 4.48 -10.51 -5.72
N SER A 29 3.66 -11.55 -5.80
CA SER A 29 4.05 -12.82 -6.44
C SER A 29 4.32 -12.66 -7.94
N ILE A 30 3.67 -11.72 -8.61
CA ILE A 30 3.89 -11.42 -10.03
C ILE A 30 4.96 -10.34 -10.25
N GLY A 31 5.68 -9.94 -9.21
CA GLY A 31 6.86 -9.07 -9.32
C GLY A 31 6.60 -7.59 -9.14
N LEU A 32 5.40 -7.17 -8.74
CA LEU A 32 5.14 -5.77 -8.44
C LEU A 32 5.78 -5.36 -7.10
N VAL A 33 6.16 -4.10 -7.00
CA VAL A 33 6.88 -3.55 -5.85
C VAL A 33 5.93 -2.69 -5.01
N ASN A 34 5.93 -2.91 -3.71
CA ASN A 34 5.21 -2.09 -2.74
C ASN A 34 5.92 -0.74 -2.60
N ILE A 35 5.24 0.33 -2.94
CA ILE A 35 5.82 1.68 -2.96
C ILE A 35 6.30 2.10 -1.57
N ALA A 36 5.49 1.92 -0.54
CA ALA A 36 5.82 2.33 0.81
C ALA A 36 6.99 1.55 1.42
N GLU A 37 7.16 0.28 1.03
CA GLU A 37 8.30 -0.54 1.44
C GLU A 37 9.58 -0.11 0.71
N ALA A 38 9.48 0.29 -0.56
CA ALA A 38 10.62 0.74 -1.35
C ALA A 38 11.13 2.12 -0.92
N ASP A 39 10.22 3.03 -0.56
CA ASP A 39 10.56 4.37 -0.06
C ASP A 39 9.47 4.87 0.89
N SER A 40 9.74 4.83 2.18
CA SER A 40 8.78 5.25 3.22
C SER A 40 8.52 6.76 3.22
N SER A 41 9.32 7.55 2.51
CA SER A 41 9.10 8.99 2.40
C SER A 41 8.01 9.36 1.37
N ILE A 42 7.64 8.43 0.50
CA ILE A 42 6.50 8.61 -0.42
C ILE A 42 5.22 8.32 0.36
N ILE A 43 4.28 9.27 0.33
CA ILE A 43 2.99 9.10 1.00
C ILE A 43 2.09 8.28 0.09
N VAL A 44 1.46 7.25 0.63
CA VAL A 44 0.47 6.45 -0.08
C VAL A 44 -0.90 6.70 0.55
N ASP A 45 -1.84 7.20 -0.26
CA ASP A 45 -3.22 7.48 0.14
C ASP A 45 -4.16 7.02 -0.96
N LEU A 46 -4.45 5.71 -0.98
CA LEU A 46 -5.26 5.09 -2.03
C LEU A 46 -6.72 5.58 -1.95
N MET A 47 -7.11 6.42 -2.88
CA MET A 47 -8.40 7.10 -2.87
C MET A 47 -9.59 6.16 -3.02
N TYR A 48 -9.39 4.99 -3.63
CA TYR A 48 -10.47 4.01 -3.84
C TYR A 48 -10.67 3.05 -2.67
N THR A 49 -9.90 3.21 -1.59
CA THR A 49 -10.16 2.55 -0.29
C THR A 49 -11.23 3.28 0.52
N ARG A 50 -11.60 4.48 0.10
CA ARG A 50 -12.66 5.30 0.72
C ARG A 50 -13.71 5.67 -0.31
N ALA A 51 -14.90 6.01 0.17
CA ALA A 51 -16.00 6.45 -0.69
C ALA A 51 -15.81 7.88 -1.25
N ASP A 52 -14.84 8.62 -0.74
CA ASP A 52 -14.48 9.97 -1.18
C ASP A 52 -13.67 9.91 -2.48
N ASN A 53 -14.33 9.52 -3.57
CA ASN A 53 -13.79 9.45 -4.92
C ASN A 53 -14.92 9.66 -5.92
N PHE A 54 -14.61 9.75 -7.23
CA PHE A 54 -15.59 10.07 -8.26
C PHE A 54 -16.74 9.07 -8.37
N THR A 55 -16.55 7.81 -7.92
CA THR A 55 -17.59 6.78 -7.95
C THR A 55 -18.53 6.87 -6.74
N GLY A 56 -18.11 7.53 -5.67
CA GLY A 56 -18.84 7.58 -4.41
C GLY A 56 -18.86 6.25 -3.64
N LYS A 57 -18.03 5.29 -4.03
CA LYS A 57 -18.01 3.94 -3.44
C LYS A 57 -16.59 3.51 -3.10
N VAL A 58 -16.46 2.63 -2.09
CA VAL A 58 -15.22 1.91 -1.80
C VAL A 58 -15.06 0.83 -2.86
N LEU A 59 -13.99 0.90 -3.65
CA LEU A 59 -13.69 -0.07 -4.71
C LEU A 59 -12.58 -1.05 -4.32
N TYR A 60 -11.61 -0.59 -3.52
CA TYR A 60 -10.53 -1.42 -2.99
C TYR A 60 -10.95 -1.94 -1.61
N GLU A 61 -11.55 -3.12 -1.57
CA GLU A 61 -12.05 -3.69 -0.31
C GLU A 61 -10.97 -4.36 0.51
N ASP A 62 -10.02 -5.02 -0.16
CA ASP A 62 -8.96 -5.77 0.51
C ASP A 62 -7.55 -5.24 0.21
N LEU A 63 -7.36 -4.35 -0.76
CA LEU A 63 -6.06 -3.80 -1.13
C LEU A 63 -5.83 -2.45 -0.47
N HIS A 64 -4.83 -2.36 0.39
CA HIS A 64 -4.47 -1.14 1.14
C HIS A 64 -3.07 -0.62 0.82
N GLU A 65 -2.32 -1.32 -0.03
CA GLU A 65 -0.98 -0.97 -0.43
C GLU A 65 -0.94 -0.59 -1.91
N ALA A 66 -0.03 0.30 -2.28
CA ALA A 66 0.19 0.72 -3.66
C ALA A 66 1.36 -0.06 -4.28
N TYR A 67 1.12 -0.66 -5.43
CA TYR A 67 2.09 -1.49 -6.13
C TYR A 67 2.39 -0.92 -7.52
N LEU A 68 3.65 -0.99 -7.92
CA LEU A 68 4.09 -0.60 -9.26
C LEU A 68 5.00 -1.66 -9.87
N HIS A 69 5.03 -1.70 -11.20
CA HIS A 69 6.06 -2.41 -11.94
C HIS A 69 7.45 -1.91 -11.52
N PRO A 70 8.47 -2.79 -11.41
CA PRO A 70 9.81 -2.39 -10.99
C PRO A 70 10.41 -1.20 -11.75
N ASP A 71 10.19 -1.13 -13.06
CA ASP A 71 10.70 -0.02 -13.88
C ASP A 71 10.00 1.31 -13.56
N ALA A 72 8.69 1.27 -13.35
CA ALA A 72 7.94 2.44 -12.91
C ALA A 72 8.38 2.89 -11.52
N MET A 73 8.68 1.95 -10.64
CA MET A 73 9.16 2.25 -9.29
C MET A 73 10.51 2.97 -9.32
N LYS A 74 11.41 2.57 -10.21
CA LYS A 74 12.69 3.27 -10.40
C LYS A 74 12.48 4.74 -10.77
N GLY A 75 11.55 5.01 -11.69
CA GLY A 75 11.19 6.38 -12.07
C GLY A 75 10.61 7.17 -10.91
N LEU A 76 9.74 6.55 -10.12
CA LEU A 76 9.13 7.19 -8.96
C LEU A 76 10.17 7.54 -7.88
N LEU A 77 11.13 6.64 -7.64
CA LEU A 77 12.24 6.90 -6.71
C LEU A 77 13.09 8.08 -7.15
N LEU A 78 13.41 8.18 -8.44
CA LEU A 78 14.15 9.32 -8.98
C LEU A 78 13.39 10.62 -8.84
N ALA A 79 12.08 10.60 -9.10
CA ALA A 79 11.22 11.77 -8.94
C ALA A 79 11.17 12.23 -7.48
N GLN A 80 11.08 11.31 -6.53
CA GLN A 80 11.09 11.64 -5.10
C GLN A 80 12.43 12.26 -4.68
N GLN A 81 13.55 11.70 -5.15
CA GLN A 81 14.89 12.25 -4.87
C GLN A 81 15.04 13.66 -5.44
N GLU A 82 14.59 13.89 -6.66
CA GLU A 82 14.67 15.20 -7.30
C GLU A 82 13.78 16.22 -6.58
N LEU A 83 12.60 15.82 -6.15
CA LEU A 83 11.72 16.68 -5.37
C LEU A 83 12.36 17.11 -4.06
N LYS A 84 13.00 16.18 -3.34
CA LYS A 84 13.71 16.48 -2.09
C LYS A 84 14.85 17.46 -2.29
N LYS A 85 15.59 17.37 -3.40
CA LYS A 85 16.67 18.30 -3.71
C LYS A 85 16.16 19.73 -3.91
N ARG A 86 15.07 19.87 -4.67
CA ARG A 86 14.53 21.19 -5.02
C ARG A 86 13.68 21.79 -3.90
N TYR A 87 12.94 20.95 -3.20
CA TYR A 87 12.00 21.39 -2.17
C TYR A 87 12.09 20.43 -0.96
N PRO A 88 13.07 20.62 -0.06
CA PRO A 88 13.35 19.65 1.01
C PRO A 88 12.19 19.30 1.93
N GLY A 89 11.21 20.16 2.06
CA GLY A 89 10.04 19.91 2.89
C GLY A 89 8.88 19.22 2.19
N ARG A 90 9.02 18.88 0.90
CA ARG A 90 7.93 18.29 0.10
C ARG A 90 8.14 16.81 -0.17
N ARG A 91 7.03 16.11 -0.33
CA ARG A 91 6.99 14.65 -0.57
C ARG A 91 5.93 14.36 -1.63
N LEU A 92 6.19 13.34 -2.45
CA LEU A 92 5.18 12.82 -3.36
C LEU A 92 4.09 12.10 -2.58
N ILE A 93 2.86 12.21 -3.07
CA ILE A 93 1.73 11.43 -2.60
C ILE A 93 1.16 10.62 -3.76
N VAL A 94 0.90 9.33 -3.52
CA VAL A 94 0.35 8.41 -4.51
C VAL A 94 -1.10 8.10 -4.13
N TYR A 95 -2.03 8.45 -5.00
CA TYR A 95 -3.46 8.24 -4.78
C TYR A 95 -3.98 6.96 -5.44
N ASP A 96 -3.27 6.43 -6.41
CA ASP A 96 -3.59 5.16 -7.08
C ASP A 96 -2.35 4.62 -7.77
N ALA A 97 -2.31 3.30 -7.97
CA ALA A 97 -1.20 2.63 -8.64
C ALA A 97 -1.73 1.40 -9.39
N ALA A 98 -1.08 0.24 -9.28
CA ALA A 98 -1.56 -0.97 -9.95
C ALA A 98 -2.99 -1.30 -9.48
N ARG A 99 -3.89 -1.47 -10.45
CA ARG A 99 -5.31 -1.68 -10.21
C ARG A 99 -5.69 -3.12 -10.57
N PRO A 100 -6.25 -3.90 -9.64
CA PRO A 100 -6.79 -5.22 -9.94
C PRO A 100 -7.88 -5.15 -11.01
N MET A 101 -7.95 -6.15 -11.90
CA MET A 101 -8.96 -6.19 -12.96
C MET A 101 -10.39 -6.18 -12.42
N SER A 102 -10.62 -6.80 -11.28
CA SER A 102 -11.93 -6.79 -10.61
C SER A 102 -12.37 -5.38 -10.24
N VAL A 103 -11.43 -4.53 -9.84
CA VAL A 103 -11.70 -3.12 -9.53
C VAL A 103 -11.98 -2.33 -10.81
N GLN A 104 -11.21 -2.58 -11.86
CA GLN A 104 -11.42 -1.95 -13.17
C GLN A 104 -12.83 -2.25 -13.67
N GLN A 105 -13.31 -3.49 -13.52
CA GLN A 105 -14.66 -3.87 -13.90
C GLN A 105 -15.73 -3.14 -13.08
N LYS A 106 -15.50 -2.98 -11.78
CA LYS A 106 -16.40 -2.19 -10.91
C LYS A 106 -16.49 -0.73 -11.38
N MET A 107 -15.39 -0.15 -11.82
CA MET A 107 -15.36 1.23 -12.32
C MET A 107 -16.17 1.39 -13.62
N TRP A 108 -16.14 0.39 -14.50
CA TRP A 108 -16.94 0.39 -15.73
C TRP A 108 -18.45 0.36 -15.43
N ASN A 109 -18.86 -0.21 -14.32
CA ASN A 109 -20.25 -0.42 -13.95
C ASN A 109 -20.84 0.74 -13.12
N VAL A 110 -20.11 1.79 -12.95
CA VAL A 110 -20.56 2.99 -12.19
C VAL A 110 -21.46 3.88 -13.04
#